data_1fddb1bdf4bb775ba3c5e73c83917fa2
#
_entry.id   1fddb1bdf4bb775ba3c5e73c83917fa2
#
_cell.length_a   1.000
_cell.length_b   1.000
_cell.length_c   1.000
_cell.angle_alpha   90.00
_cell.angle_beta   90.00
_cell.angle_gamma   90.00
#
_symmetry.space_group_name_H-M   'P 1'
#
loop_
_entity.id
_entity.type
_entity.pdbx_description
1 polymer ?
#
loop_
_entity_poly.entity_id
_entity_poly.type
_entity_poly.pdbx_seq_one_letter_code
_entity_poly.pdbx_strand_id
1 'polypeptide(L)' 'MWKEENNQLYKKFEFKNFSEAFAFMTRVALEAEKMDHHPLWTNVYNKVEIWLST' A
#
# COMPACT_ATOMS: atom_id res chain seq x y z
N MET A 1 9.98 3.40 5.84
CA MET A 1 10.75 3.94 4.71
C MET A 1 10.67 2.99 3.52
N TRP A 2 10.60 3.54 2.32
CA TRP A 2 10.48 2.71 1.13
C TRP A 2 11.78 2.03 0.78
N LYS A 3 11.71 0.78 0.31
CA LYS A 3 12.86 0.02 -0.14
C LYS A 3 12.71 -0.29 -1.62
N GLU A 4 13.83 -0.34 -2.32
CA GLU A 4 13.81 -0.73 -3.72
C GLU A 4 14.11 -2.22 -3.83
N GLU A 5 13.19 -2.97 -4.46
CA GLU A 5 13.30 -4.41 -4.64
C GLU A 5 12.84 -4.79 -6.04
N ASN A 6 13.68 -5.47 -6.80
CA ASN A 6 13.30 -6.00 -8.12
C ASN A 6 12.60 -4.96 -8.98
N ASN A 7 13.17 -3.76 -9.02
CA ASN A 7 12.64 -2.64 -9.82
C ASN A 7 11.27 -2.16 -9.30
N GLN A 8 10.99 -2.40 -8.03
CA GLN A 8 9.78 -1.93 -7.39
C GLN A 8 10.13 -1.23 -6.09
N LEU A 9 9.28 -0.30 -5.68
CA LEU A 9 9.39 0.30 -4.36
C LEU A 9 8.49 -0.49 -3.42
N TYR A 10 9.01 -0.87 -2.29
CA TYR A 10 8.27 -1.67 -1.31
C TYR A 10 8.21 -0.95 0.02
N LYS A 11 7.06 -1.01 0.68
CA LYS A 11 6.94 -0.54 2.05
C LYS A 11 5.87 -1.31 2.79
N LYS A 12 6.13 -1.62 4.05
CA LYS A 12 5.18 -2.24 4.95
C LYS A 12 4.66 -1.19 5.92
N PHE A 13 3.34 -1.18 6.09
CA PHE A 13 2.67 -0.27 7.02
C PHE A 13 2.00 -1.08 8.10
N GLU A 14 2.04 -0.59 9.32
CA GLU A 14 1.39 -1.26 10.44
C GLU A 14 0.51 -0.25 11.14
N PHE A 15 -0.75 -0.61 11.35
CA PHE A 15 -1.74 0.30 11.93
C PHE A 15 -2.22 -0.25 13.26
N LYS A 16 -3.10 0.50 13.91
CA LYS A 16 -3.64 0.11 15.21
C LYS A 16 -4.59 -1.08 15.10
N ASN A 17 -5.38 -1.10 14.03
CA ASN A 17 -6.37 -2.16 13.83
C ASN A 17 -6.74 -2.25 12.36
N PHE A 18 -7.64 -3.17 12.04
CA PHE A 18 -8.06 -3.40 10.67
C PHE A 18 -8.75 -2.19 10.06
N SER A 19 -9.61 -1.52 10.83
CA SER A 19 -10.31 -0.34 10.32
C SER A 19 -9.35 0.74 9.85
N GLU A 20 -8.30 0.99 10.63
CA GLU A 20 -7.31 1.98 10.24
C GLU A 20 -6.57 1.55 8.98
N ALA A 21 -6.21 0.27 8.92
CA ALA A 21 -5.50 -0.25 7.75
C ALA A 21 -6.37 -0.11 6.51
N PHE A 22 -7.63 -0.49 6.61
CA PHE A 22 -8.51 -0.45 5.45
C PHE A 22 -8.84 0.98 5.04
N ALA A 23 -8.96 1.89 6.01
CA ALA A 23 -9.17 3.30 5.69
C ALA A 23 -7.98 3.87 4.91
N PHE A 24 -6.77 3.48 5.31
CA PHE A 24 -5.57 3.86 4.58
C PHE A 24 -5.60 3.32 3.15
N MET A 25 -5.94 2.04 3.01
CA MET A 25 -6.00 1.42 1.69
C MET A 25 -7.04 2.10 0.80
N THR A 26 -8.18 2.47 1.38
CA THR A 26 -9.21 3.15 0.61
C THR A 26 -8.70 4.47 0.05
N ARG A 27 -8.00 5.26 0.86
CA ARG A 27 -7.43 6.52 0.37
C ARG A 27 -6.38 6.29 -0.70
N VAL A 28 -5.51 5.31 -0.49
CA VAL A 28 -4.49 5.00 -1.49
C VAL A 28 -5.14 4.52 -2.78
N ALA A 29 -6.21 3.73 -2.68
CA ALA A 29 -6.91 3.24 -3.86
C ALA A 29 -7.45 4.40 -4.70
N LEU A 30 -8.04 5.39 -4.05
CA LEU A 30 -8.60 6.55 -4.76
C LEU A 30 -7.50 7.35 -5.44
N GLU A 31 -6.36 7.54 -4.75
CA GLU A 31 -5.25 8.27 -5.34
C GLU A 31 -4.61 7.48 -6.48
N ALA A 32 -4.47 6.16 -6.30
CA ALA A 32 -3.89 5.31 -7.34
C ALA A 32 -4.74 5.35 -8.61
N GLU A 33 -6.06 5.36 -8.43
CA GLU A 33 -6.96 5.41 -9.58
C GLU A 33 -6.82 6.74 -10.33
N LYS A 34 -6.69 7.85 -9.59
CA LYS A 34 -6.52 9.15 -10.21
C LYS A 34 -5.25 9.22 -11.04
N MET A 35 -4.20 8.57 -10.58
CA MET A 35 -2.92 8.57 -11.27
C MET A 35 -2.78 7.44 -12.27
N ASP A 36 -3.77 6.58 -12.34
CA ASP A 36 -3.73 5.39 -13.18
C ASP A 36 -2.47 4.57 -12.90
N HIS A 37 -2.11 4.48 -11.62
CA HIS A 37 -0.93 3.75 -11.17
C HIS A 37 -1.34 2.83 -10.04
N HIS A 38 -1.65 1.58 -10.38
CA HIS A 38 -2.25 0.65 -9.43
C HIS A 38 -1.17 -0.19 -8.75
N PRO A 39 -1.16 -0.25 -7.42
CA PRO A 39 -0.14 -0.99 -6.69
C PRO A 39 -0.45 -2.48 -6.63
N LEU A 40 0.61 -3.26 -6.42
CA LEU A 40 0.45 -4.61 -5.91
C LEU A 40 0.47 -4.50 -4.40
N TRP A 41 -0.55 -4.99 -3.72
CA TRP A 41 -0.57 -4.87 -2.27
C TRP A 41 -1.26 -6.04 -1.61
N THR A 42 -0.97 -6.20 -0.32
CA THR A 42 -1.61 -7.20 0.52
C THR A 42 -2.06 -6.56 1.81
N ASN A 43 -3.08 -7.15 2.43
CA ASN A 43 -3.56 -6.70 3.72
C ASN A 43 -3.89 -7.91 4.57
N VAL A 44 -3.34 -7.95 5.77
CA VAL A 44 -3.68 -8.92 6.79
C VAL A 44 -3.89 -8.14 8.08
N TYR A 45 -5.13 -8.08 8.54
CA TYR A 45 -5.53 -7.37 9.75
C TYR A 45 -5.03 -5.93 9.75
N ASN A 46 -4.03 -5.60 10.59
CA ASN A 46 -3.53 -4.23 10.71
C ASN A 46 -2.29 -3.96 9.86
N LYS A 47 -1.92 -4.89 8.99
CA LYS A 47 -0.69 -4.77 8.20
C LYS A 47 -1.03 -4.63 6.72
N VAL A 48 -0.34 -3.71 6.07
CA VAL A 48 -0.50 -3.48 4.64
C VAL A 48 0.90 -3.44 4.03
N GLU A 49 1.08 -4.22 2.96
CA GLU A 49 2.33 -4.19 2.21
C GLU A 49 2.04 -3.70 0.81
N ILE A 50 2.87 -2.79 0.33
CA ILE A 50 2.65 -2.15 -0.97
C ILE A 50 3.91 -2.26 -1.81
N TRP A 51 3.74 -2.69 -3.05
CA TRP A 51 4.81 -2.70 -4.06
C TRP A 51 4.36 -1.80 -5.20
N LEU A 52 5.21 -0.84 -5.56
CA LEU A 52 4.94 0.09 -6.65
C LEU A 52 5.97 -0.15 -7.75
N SER A 53 5.48 -0.43 -8.96
CA SER A 53 6.36 -0.58 -10.12
C SER A 53 6.90 0.79 -10.52
N THR A 54 8.16 0.82 -10.93
CA THR A 54 8.80 2.06 -11.37
C THR A 54 8.90 2.16 -12.87
#